data_379dae8643053a20fe42f1b43ea7c85b
#
_entry.id   379dae8643053a20fe42f1b43ea7c85b
#
_cell.length_a   1.000
_cell.length_b   1.000
_cell.length_c   1.000
_cell.angle_alpha   90.00
_cell.angle_beta   90.00
_cell.angle_gamma   90.00
#
_symmetry.space_group_name_H-M   'P 1'
#
loop_
_entity.id
_entity.type
_entity.pdbx_description
1 polymer ?
#
loop_
_entity_poly.entity_id
_entity_poly.type
_entity_poly.pdbx_seq_one_letter_code
_entity_poly.pdbx_strand_id
1 'polypeptide(L)'
;MSPVPRFAGYLFDLDGTVYLGDEALPGAVAAIGQLRAEARRIVFVSNNPTHTPAEYVARLARIGIAVPEAAVLNSAQVLIEWLGHQQPGARIYAIGEAPLQHGLDAAGFVRATDPRATDVVVASFDRDFSYRKLQFAFDALRAGARLVATNGDRYCPVPGGGEPDAAAVIAAISACTGIACEQIVGKPSAIMARAALARIGLAPAACLMVGDRLETDIAMGRDAGMATALTLTGATSRAEALRAPDAPDFCIDTLADLVR
;
A
#
# COMPACT_ATOMS: atom_id res chain seq x y z
N MET A 1 18.91 -22.11 4.64
CA MET A 1 18.18 -21.01 5.29
C MET A 1 17.47 -21.59 6.50
N SER A 2 17.47 -20.89 7.64
CA SER A 2 16.70 -21.34 8.81
C SER A 2 15.20 -21.29 8.49
N PRO A 3 14.40 -22.27 8.97
CA PRO A 3 12.95 -22.24 8.77
C PRO A 3 12.36 -20.99 9.41
N VAL A 4 11.34 -20.41 8.77
CA VAL A 4 10.60 -19.27 9.32
C VAL A 4 9.75 -19.76 10.49
N PRO A 5 9.90 -19.19 11.70
CA PRO A 5 9.07 -19.59 12.84
C PRO A 5 7.60 -19.22 12.61
N ARG A 6 6.69 -19.87 13.35
CA ARG A 6 5.27 -19.54 13.30
C ARG A 6 4.98 -18.28 14.10
N PHE A 7 4.32 -17.31 13.48
CA PHE A 7 3.81 -16.09 14.12
C PHE A 7 2.32 -16.20 14.42
N ALA A 8 1.81 -15.39 15.32
CA ALA A 8 0.38 -15.30 15.60
C ALA A 8 -0.36 -14.54 14.49
N GLY A 9 0.31 -13.54 13.87
CA GLY A 9 -0.23 -12.73 12.82
C GLY A 9 0.69 -12.60 11.61
N TYR A 10 0.09 -12.45 10.44
CA TYR A 10 0.78 -12.25 9.17
C TYR A 10 0.17 -11.06 8.44
N LEU A 11 1.01 -10.13 8.04
CA LEU A 11 0.67 -9.05 7.15
C LEU A 11 1.29 -9.36 5.79
N PHE A 12 0.49 -9.53 4.76
CA PHE A 12 0.97 -9.84 3.41
C PHE A 12 0.80 -8.62 2.51
N ASP A 13 1.86 -8.24 1.82
CA ASP A 13 1.72 -7.48 0.59
C ASP A 13 0.98 -8.32 -0.47
N LEU A 14 0.47 -7.70 -1.53
CA LEU A 14 -0.32 -8.34 -2.56
C LEU A 14 0.43 -8.51 -3.89
N ASP A 15 0.74 -7.41 -4.57
CA ASP A 15 1.30 -7.43 -5.92
C ASP A 15 2.80 -7.80 -5.91
N GLY A 16 3.15 -8.97 -6.46
CA GLY A 16 4.52 -9.53 -6.39
C GLY A 16 4.76 -10.45 -5.21
N THR A 17 3.81 -10.52 -4.26
CA THR A 17 3.89 -11.37 -3.05
C THR A 17 2.86 -12.48 -3.09
N VAL A 18 1.57 -12.16 -3.23
CA VAL A 18 0.46 -13.14 -3.26
C VAL A 18 0.08 -13.48 -4.70
N TYR A 19 0.05 -12.49 -5.56
CA TYR A 19 -0.29 -12.63 -6.98
C TYR A 19 0.51 -11.65 -7.85
N LEU A 20 0.50 -11.89 -9.17
CA LEU A 20 0.89 -10.93 -10.18
C LEU A 20 -0.16 -10.91 -11.29
N GLY A 21 -0.73 -9.74 -11.55
CA GLY A 21 -1.93 -9.66 -12.41
C GLY A 21 -3.07 -10.49 -11.82
N ASP A 22 -3.65 -11.39 -12.58
CA ASP A 22 -4.77 -12.25 -12.15
C ASP A 22 -4.33 -13.67 -11.73
N GLU A 23 -3.02 -13.93 -11.61
CA GLU A 23 -2.48 -15.24 -11.29
C GLU A 23 -1.85 -15.27 -9.89
N ALA A 24 -2.19 -16.32 -9.12
CA ALA A 24 -1.56 -16.57 -7.83
C ALA A 24 -0.08 -16.91 -8.01
N LEU A 25 0.79 -16.34 -7.19
CA LEU A 25 2.20 -16.70 -7.17
C LEU A 25 2.42 -18.08 -6.53
N PRO A 26 3.53 -18.78 -6.89
CA PRO A 26 3.79 -20.12 -6.41
C PRO A 26 3.72 -20.25 -4.89
N GLY A 27 2.93 -21.22 -4.41
CA GLY A 27 2.78 -21.51 -2.99
C GLY A 27 1.84 -20.58 -2.20
N ALA A 28 1.40 -19.44 -2.76
CA ALA A 28 0.61 -18.46 -2.04
C ALA A 28 -0.71 -19.01 -1.50
N VAL A 29 -1.51 -19.66 -2.35
CA VAL A 29 -2.81 -20.22 -1.97
C VAL A 29 -2.67 -21.29 -0.89
N ALA A 30 -1.71 -22.20 -1.04
CA ALA A 30 -1.48 -23.28 -0.09
C ALA A 30 -0.98 -22.75 1.26
N ALA A 31 0.00 -21.83 1.26
CA ALA A 31 0.55 -21.26 2.47
C ALA A 31 -0.49 -20.46 3.27
N ILE A 32 -1.24 -19.59 2.60
CA ILE A 32 -2.31 -18.80 3.22
C ILE A 32 -3.41 -19.72 3.75
N GLY A 33 -3.80 -20.75 2.98
CA GLY A 33 -4.77 -21.75 3.40
C GLY A 33 -4.34 -22.50 4.66
N GLN A 34 -3.09 -22.93 4.74
CA GLN A 34 -2.53 -23.61 5.91
C GLN A 34 -2.46 -22.68 7.13
N LEU A 35 -1.96 -21.45 6.98
CA LEU A 35 -1.92 -20.48 8.09
C LEU A 35 -3.32 -20.20 8.66
N ARG A 36 -4.34 -20.13 7.79
CA ARG A 36 -5.73 -19.98 8.22
C ARG A 36 -6.25 -21.22 8.95
N ALA A 37 -5.92 -22.42 8.46
CA ALA A 37 -6.27 -23.68 9.15
C ALA A 37 -5.61 -23.77 10.54
N GLU A 38 -4.42 -23.16 10.71
CA GLU A 38 -3.73 -23.00 11.99
C GLU A 38 -4.29 -21.84 12.85
N ALA A 39 -5.42 -21.25 12.46
CA ALA A 39 -6.05 -20.10 13.12
C ALA A 39 -5.14 -18.87 13.25
N ARG A 40 -4.18 -18.67 12.32
CA ARG A 40 -3.35 -17.46 12.28
C ARG A 40 -4.16 -16.28 11.77
N ARG A 41 -3.96 -15.10 12.36
CA ARG A 41 -4.60 -13.87 11.88
C ARG A 41 -3.86 -13.37 10.65
N ILE A 42 -4.61 -12.95 9.62
CA ILE A 42 -4.03 -12.48 8.36
C ILE A 42 -4.68 -11.17 7.95
N VAL A 43 -3.84 -10.22 7.56
CA VAL A 43 -4.25 -8.96 6.91
C VAL A 43 -3.42 -8.79 5.64
N PHE A 44 -4.07 -8.42 4.55
CA PHE A 44 -3.44 -8.05 3.29
C PHE A 44 -3.29 -6.53 3.24
N VAL A 45 -2.09 -6.04 2.90
CA VAL A 45 -1.74 -4.63 2.94
C VAL A 45 -1.17 -4.19 1.60
N SER A 46 -1.93 -3.38 0.87
CA SER A 46 -1.52 -2.91 -0.47
C SER A 46 -1.29 -1.39 -0.50
N ASN A 47 -0.24 -0.97 -1.22
CA ASN A 47 -0.04 0.44 -1.55
C ASN A 47 -0.91 0.90 -2.73
N ASN A 48 -1.43 -0.04 -3.53
CA ASN A 48 -2.19 0.28 -4.72
C ASN A 48 -3.61 0.78 -4.37
N PRO A 49 -3.97 2.05 -4.69
CA PRO A 49 -5.25 2.67 -4.36
C PRO A 49 -6.31 2.50 -5.45
N THR A 50 -6.00 1.79 -6.55
CA THR A 50 -6.86 1.76 -7.75
C THR A 50 -8.01 0.76 -7.66
N HIS A 51 -8.09 0.00 -6.57
CA HIS A 51 -9.16 -0.95 -6.31
C HIS A 51 -9.82 -0.72 -4.96
N THR A 52 -11.11 -0.98 -4.88
CA THR A 52 -11.84 -1.02 -3.61
C THR A 52 -11.51 -2.30 -2.83
N PRO A 53 -11.75 -2.35 -1.49
CA PRO A 53 -11.61 -3.58 -0.72
C PRO A 53 -12.43 -4.75 -1.26
N ALA A 54 -13.64 -4.50 -1.75
CA ALA A 54 -14.51 -5.51 -2.36
C ALA A 54 -13.90 -6.09 -3.64
N GLU A 55 -13.28 -5.26 -4.48
CA GLU A 55 -12.58 -5.71 -5.69
C GLU A 55 -11.35 -6.57 -5.36
N TYR A 56 -10.59 -6.20 -4.32
CA TYR A 56 -9.49 -7.02 -3.81
C TYR A 56 -9.97 -8.38 -3.30
N VAL A 57 -11.07 -8.40 -2.52
CA VAL A 57 -11.69 -9.65 -2.03
C VAL A 57 -12.13 -10.52 -3.20
N ALA A 58 -12.78 -9.94 -4.21
CA ALA A 58 -13.20 -10.66 -5.40
C ALA A 58 -12.00 -11.22 -6.18
N ARG A 59 -10.90 -10.45 -6.29
CA ARG A 59 -9.65 -10.91 -6.93
C ARG A 59 -9.02 -12.07 -6.16
N LEU A 60 -8.87 -11.94 -4.84
CA LEU A 60 -8.34 -13.00 -3.97
C LEU A 60 -9.19 -14.27 -4.06
N ALA A 61 -10.52 -14.14 -4.08
CA ALA A 61 -11.43 -15.29 -4.21
C ALA A 61 -11.25 -16.02 -5.56
N ARG A 62 -11.05 -15.28 -6.67
CA ARG A 62 -10.80 -15.90 -8.00
C ARG A 62 -9.55 -16.78 -8.03
N ILE A 63 -8.51 -16.41 -7.27
CA ILE A 63 -7.29 -17.21 -7.15
C ILE A 63 -7.32 -18.25 -6.02
N GLY A 64 -8.49 -18.46 -5.38
CA GLY A 64 -8.68 -19.47 -4.34
C GLY A 64 -8.43 -19.00 -2.89
N ILE A 65 -8.31 -17.69 -2.65
CA ILE A 65 -8.11 -17.12 -1.31
C ILE A 65 -9.37 -16.35 -0.90
N ALA A 66 -10.34 -17.03 -0.27
CA ALA A 66 -11.56 -16.40 0.23
C ALA A 66 -11.31 -15.70 1.57
N VAL A 67 -11.52 -14.38 1.64
CA VAL A 67 -11.32 -13.55 2.84
C VAL A 67 -12.42 -12.50 3.00
N PRO A 68 -12.71 -12.02 4.21
CA PRO A 68 -13.63 -10.88 4.41
C PRO A 68 -12.93 -9.55 4.01
N GLU A 69 -13.71 -8.52 3.68
CA GLU A 69 -13.17 -7.18 3.38
C GLU A 69 -12.33 -6.62 4.53
N ALA A 70 -12.70 -6.93 5.77
CA ALA A 70 -11.93 -6.53 6.95
C ALA A 70 -10.50 -7.08 6.97
N ALA A 71 -10.17 -8.10 6.17
CA ALA A 71 -8.81 -8.62 6.04
C ALA A 71 -7.96 -7.86 5.00
N VAL A 72 -8.53 -6.89 4.28
CA VAL A 72 -7.83 -6.13 3.25
C VAL A 72 -7.73 -4.66 3.66
N LEU A 73 -6.54 -4.10 3.51
CA LEU A 73 -6.23 -2.70 3.78
C LEU A 73 -5.41 -2.14 2.62
N ASN A 74 -5.84 -1.04 2.03
CA ASN A 74 -5.07 -0.35 1.00
C ASN A 74 -4.78 1.11 1.36
N SER A 75 -3.87 1.73 0.61
CA SER A 75 -3.43 3.10 0.88
C SER A 75 -4.53 4.15 0.75
N ALA A 76 -5.55 3.93 -0.09
CA ALA A 76 -6.71 4.82 -0.19
C ALA A 76 -7.54 4.82 1.10
N GLN A 77 -7.83 3.63 1.67
CA GLN A 77 -8.56 3.54 2.94
C GLN A 77 -7.79 4.25 4.06
N VAL A 78 -6.49 4.01 4.15
CA VAL A 78 -5.64 4.61 5.19
C VAL A 78 -5.57 6.12 5.03
N LEU A 79 -5.49 6.65 3.80
CA LEU A 79 -5.52 8.07 3.54
C LEU A 79 -6.85 8.70 3.98
N ILE A 80 -7.96 8.08 3.61
CA ILE A 80 -9.31 8.56 3.94
C ILE A 80 -9.51 8.62 5.45
N GLU A 81 -9.15 7.55 6.16
CA GLU A 81 -9.23 7.49 7.62
C GLU A 81 -8.32 8.53 8.28
N TRP A 82 -7.08 8.65 7.83
CA TRP A 82 -6.11 9.62 8.33
C TRP A 82 -6.58 11.06 8.12
N LEU A 83 -7.07 11.39 6.93
CA LEU A 83 -7.64 12.72 6.63
C LEU A 83 -8.88 13.01 7.48
N GLY A 84 -9.73 12.02 7.72
CA GLY A 84 -10.89 12.15 8.59
C GLY A 84 -10.55 12.56 10.02
N HIS A 85 -9.37 12.15 10.51
CA HIS A 85 -8.85 12.56 11.81
C HIS A 85 -8.11 13.90 11.76
N GLN A 86 -7.36 14.16 10.69
CA GLN A 86 -6.51 15.36 10.59
C GLN A 86 -7.31 16.62 10.18
N GLN A 87 -8.25 16.45 9.25
CA GLN A 87 -8.95 17.58 8.63
C GLN A 87 -10.34 17.16 8.15
N PRO A 88 -11.27 16.87 9.09
CA PRO A 88 -12.62 16.44 8.76
C PRO A 88 -13.34 17.50 7.92
N GLY A 89 -14.04 17.05 6.87
CA GLY A 89 -14.82 17.94 5.98
C GLY A 89 -13.97 18.80 5.04
N ALA A 90 -12.66 18.53 4.91
CA ALA A 90 -11.79 19.27 4.01
C ALA A 90 -12.27 19.22 2.56
N ARG A 91 -12.00 20.29 1.80
CA ARG A 91 -12.18 20.36 0.36
C ARG A 91 -10.93 19.79 -0.31
N ILE A 92 -11.11 18.63 -0.95
CA ILE A 92 -10.02 17.83 -1.49
C ILE A 92 -10.02 17.86 -3.01
N TYR A 93 -8.87 18.13 -3.60
CA TYR A 93 -8.57 17.82 -4.99
C TYR A 93 -7.69 16.58 -5.07
N ALA A 94 -8.26 15.46 -5.52
CA ALA A 94 -7.52 14.21 -5.63
C ALA A 94 -7.12 13.93 -7.09
N ILE A 95 -5.83 13.81 -7.32
CA ILE A 95 -5.23 13.24 -8.53
C ILE A 95 -5.11 11.74 -8.27
N GLY A 96 -6.09 10.98 -8.74
CA GLY A 96 -6.22 9.55 -8.51
C GLY A 96 -7.48 9.00 -9.17
N GLU A 97 -7.61 7.68 -9.22
CA GLU A 97 -8.67 6.97 -9.93
C GLU A 97 -9.99 6.90 -9.14
N ALA A 98 -11.03 6.39 -9.79
CA ALA A 98 -12.40 6.35 -9.29
C ALA A 98 -12.56 5.73 -7.88
N PRO A 99 -11.88 4.62 -7.51
CA PRO A 99 -12.00 4.04 -6.16
C PRO A 99 -11.62 5.02 -5.05
N LEU A 100 -10.51 5.76 -5.21
CA LEU A 100 -10.11 6.80 -4.27
C LEU A 100 -11.11 7.96 -4.23
N GLN A 101 -11.55 8.44 -5.41
CA GLN A 101 -12.51 9.53 -5.53
C GLN A 101 -13.83 9.20 -4.82
N HIS A 102 -14.39 8.01 -5.10
CA HIS A 102 -15.63 7.55 -4.49
C HIS A 102 -15.48 7.31 -2.98
N GLY A 103 -14.32 6.81 -2.55
CA GLY A 103 -14.04 6.61 -1.12
C GLY A 103 -14.00 7.93 -0.35
N LEU A 104 -13.40 8.99 -0.91
CA LEU A 104 -13.40 10.33 -0.33
C LEU A 104 -14.82 10.91 -0.24
N ASP A 105 -15.62 10.79 -1.31
CA ASP A 105 -17.02 11.24 -1.30
C ASP A 105 -17.84 10.49 -0.23
N ALA A 106 -17.72 9.18 -0.16
CA ALA A 106 -18.43 8.35 0.81
C ALA A 106 -18.06 8.69 2.26
N ALA A 107 -16.83 9.14 2.50
CA ALA A 107 -16.35 9.62 3.79
C ALA A 107 -16.78 11.06 4.13
N GLY A 108 -17.52 11.74 3.22
CA GLY A 108 -18.06 13.08 3.44
C GLY A 108 -17.07 14.22 3.14
N PHE A 109 -15.98 13.96 2.46
CA PHE A 109 -15.10 15.02 1.97
C PHE A 109 -15.72 15.75 0.78
N VAL A 110 -15.42 17.04 0.68
CA VAL A 110 -15.95 17.88 -0.40
C VAL A 110 -14.97 17.90 -1.56
N ARG A 111 -15.44 17.57 -2.76
CA ARG A 111 -14.61 17.72 -3.97
C ARG A 111 -14.31 19.19 -4.24
N ALA A 112 -13.03 19.55 -4.29
CA ALA A 112 -12.62 20.89 -4.65
C ALA A 112 -12.74 21.10 -6.16
N THR A 113 -13.39 22.20 -6.55
CA THR A 113 -13.54 22.64 -7.95
C THR A 113 -12.89 23.99 -8.21
N ASP A 114 -12.48 24.70 -7.14
CA ASP A 114 -11.75 25.95 -7.18
C ASP A 114 -10.39 25.75 -6.47
N PRO A 115 -9.25 25.97 -7.15
CA PRO A 115 -7.94 25.85 -6.53
C PRO A 115 -7.77 26.72 -5.28
N ARG A 116 -8.33 27.93 -5.27
CA ARG A 116 -8.22 28.87 -4.13
C ARG A 116 -9.03 28.45 -2.91
N ALA A 117 -10.00 27.59 -3.12
CA ALA A 117 -10.86 27.05 -2.07
C ALA A 117 -10.49 25.59 -1.71
N THR A 118 -9.35 25.10 -2.18
CA THR A 118 -8.86 23.73 -1.92
C THR A 118 -8.06 23.72 -0.61
N ASP A 119 -8.38 22.80 0.29
CA ASP A 119 -7.66 22.62 1.54
C ASP A 119 -6.52 21.58 1.39
N VAL A 120 -6.76 20.51 0.62
CA VAL A 120 -5.80 19.42 0.43
C VAL A 120 -5.75 18.98 -1.04
N VAL A 121 -4.54 18.85 -1.55
CA VAL A 121 -4.24 18.14 -2.80
C VAL A 121 -3.76 16.74 -2.45
N VAL A 122 -4.40 15.71 -3.00
CA VAL A 122 -3.99 14.31 -2.86
C VAL A 122 -3.33 13.87 -4.14
N ALA A 123 -2.06 13.44 -4.06
CA ALA A 123 -1.35 12.76 -5.14
C ALA A 123 -1.49 11.25 -4.97
N SER A 124 -1.88 10.55 -6.03
CA SER A 124 -2.13 9.12 -6.03
C SER A 124 -1.81 8.51 -7.39
N PHE A 125 -1.91 7.17 -7.50
CA PHE A 125 -1.83 6.48 -8.78
C PHE A 125 -3.00 6.94 -9.67
N ASP A 126 -2.68 7.45 -10.85
CA ASP A 126 -3.66 8.02 -11.79
C ASP A 126 -3.18 7.84 -13.23
N ARG A 127 -3.73 6.84 -13.94
CA ARG A 127 -3.41 6.56 -15.35
C ARG A 127 -3.95 7.63 -16.32
N ASP A 128 -4.89 8.46 -15.84
CA ASP A 128 -5.41 9.62 -16.57
C ASP A 128 -4.75 10.94 -16.13
N PHE A 129 -3.54 10.87 -15.51
CA PHE A 129 -2.81 12.07 -15.13
C PHE A 129 -2.58 12.99 -16.33
N SER A 130 -2.88 14.28 -16.15
CA SER A 130 -2.86 15.24 -17.24
C SER A 130 -2.35 16.61 -16.80
N TYR A 131 -1.93 17.42 -17.77
CA TYR A 131 -1.52 18.79 -17.53
C TYR A 131 -2.60 19.61 -16.80
N ARG A 132 -3.89 19.38 -17.09
CA ARG A 132 -4.99 20.05 -16.40
C ARG A 132 -5.04 19.72 -14.91
N LYS A 133 -4.81 18.44 -14.54
CA LYS A 133 -4.75 18.01 -13.16
C LYS A 133 -3.54 18.61 -12.44
N LEU A 134 -2.40 18.66 -13.12
CA LEU A 134 -1.18 19.29 -12.61
C LEU A 134 -1.37 20.79 -12.40
N GLN A 135 -1.98 21.50 -13.36
CA GLN A 135 -2.25 22.94 -13.25
C GLN A 135 -3.17 23.25 -12.07
N PHE A 136 -4.23 22.46 -11.85
CA PHE A 136 -5.09 22.66 -10.69
C PHE A 136 -4.31 22.48 -9.38
N ALA A 137 -3.52 21.41 -9.27
CA ALA A 137 -2.70 21.17 -8.09
C ALA A 137 -1.68 22.30 -7.86
N PHE A 138 -1.03 22.78 -8.92
CA PHE A 138 -0.12 23.92 -8.85
C PHE A 138 -0.81 25.16 -8.28
N ASP A 139 -1.98 25.54 -8.82
CA ASP A 139 -2.71 26.72 -8.37
C ASP A 139 -3.19 26.56 -6.91
N ALA A 140 -3.70 25.38 -6.55
CA ALA A 140 -4.16 25.09 -5.19
C ALA A 140 -3.03 25.15 -4.15
N LEU A 141 -1.89 24.55 -4.42
CA LEU A 141 -0.74 24.58 -3.53
C LEU A 141 -0.15 25.98 -3.39
N ARG A 142 -0.12 26.76 -4.48
CA ARG A 142 0.28 28.17 -4.45
C ARG A 142 -0.70 29.04 -3.67
N ALA A 143 -1.95 28.62 -3.55
CA ALA A 143 -2.97 29.27 -2.73
C ALA A 143 -2.93 28.83 -1.26
N GLY A 144 -2.10 27.85 -0.89
CA GLY A 144 -1.90 27.41 0.50
C GLY A 144 -2.49 26.03 0.83
N ALA A 145 -2.97 25.27 -0.14
CA ALA A 145 -3.38 23.89 0.08
C ALA A 145 -2.19 23.02 0.53
N ARG A 146 -2.47 21.94 1.26
CA ARG A 146 -1.47 20.94 1.68
C ARG A 146 -1.33 19.86 0.59
N LEU A 147 -0.13 19.29 0.42
CA LEU A 147 0.12 18.16 -0.46
C LEU A 147 0.32 16.89 0.35
N VAL A 148 -0.52 15.89 0.14
CA VAL A 148 -0.42 14.54 0.75
C VAL A 148 -0.53 13.47 -0.34
N ALA A 149 -0.13 12.24 -0.05
CA ALA A 149 -0.17 11.16 -1.03
C ALA A 149 -0.60 9.83 -0.43
N THR A 150 -1.22 8.98 -1.27
CA THR A 150 -1.59 7.60 -0.90
C THR A 150 -0.38 6.73 -0.68
N ASN A 151 0.61 6.79 -1.54
CA ASN A 151 1.83 5.98 -1.53
C ASN A 151 2.96 6.72 -2.25
N GLY A 152 4.18 6.20 -2.15
CA GLY A 152 5.37 6.75 -2.79
C GLY A 152 5.99 5.81 -3.82
N ASP A 153 5.25 4.82 -4.31
CA ASP A 153 5.77 3.83 -5.24
C ASP A 153 6.10 4.45 -6.60
N ARG A 154 7.24 4.06 -7.16
CA ARG A 154 7.68 4.53 -8.47
C ARG A 154 6.86 3.94 -9.60
N TYR A 155 6.47 2.67 -9.43
CA TYR A 155 5.65 1.92 -10.38
C TYR A 155 4.89 0.80 -9.69
N CYS A 156 3.73 0.46 -10.24
CA CYS A 156 2.98 -0.75 -9.91
C CYS A 156 3.44 -1.87 -10.85
N PRO A 157 3.84 -3.07 -10.35
CA PRO A 157 4.21 -4.18 -11.20
C PRO A 157 2.99 -4.73 -11.94
N VAL A 158 3.15 -4.94 -13.24
CA VAL A 158 2.15 -5.59 -14.10
C VAL A 158 2.85 -6.66 -14.94
N PRO A 159 2.11 -7.66 -15.48
CA PRO A 159 2.70 -8.65 -16.37
C PRO A 159 3.45 -7.98 -17.53
N GLY A 160 4.75 -8.30 -17.65
CA GLY A 160 5.60 -7.76 -18.70
C GLY A 160 6.23 -6.39 -18.44
N GLY A 161 6.02 -5.80 -17.24
CA GLY A 161 6.63 -4.49 -16.92
C GLY A 161 6.11 -3.81 -15.67
N GLY A 162 5.91 -2.50 -15.75
CA GLY A 162 5.36 -1.67 -14.67
C GLY A 162 4.64 -0.44 -15.20
N GLU A 163 3.65 0.02 -14.45
CA GLU A 163 2.94 1.28 -14.70
C GLU A 163 3.46 2.36 -13.74
N PRO A 164 3.83 3.58 -14.21
CA PRO A 164 4.23 4.69 -13.33
C PRO A 164 3.16 4.95 -12.26
N ASP A 165 3.59 5.09 -11.00
CA ASP A 165 2.69 5.22 -9.85
C ASP A 165 2.80 6.62 -9.21
N ALA A 166 2.28 6.79 -8.01
CA ALA A 166 2.11 8.05 -7.30
C ALA A 166 3.40 8.87 -7.16
N ALA A 167 4.58 8.23 -7.08
CA ALA A 167 5.86 8.95 -7.06
C ALA A 167 6.04 9.87 -8.27
N ALA A 168 5.56 9.47 -9.47
CA ALA A 168 5.65 10.30 -10.66
C ALA A 168 4.74 11.54 -10.54
N VAL A 169 3.53 11.38 -9.99
CA VAL A 169 2.58 12.47 -9.74
C VAL A 169 3.15 13.44 -8.68
N ILE A 170 3.66 12.91 -7.57
CA ILE A 170 4.31 13.70 -6.51
C ILE A 170 5.47 14.50 -7.09
N ALA A 171 6.35 13.85 -7.88
CA ALA A 171 7.51 14.50 -8.47
C ALA A 171 7.13 15.63 -9.42
N ALA A 172 6.11 15.43 -10.28
CA ALA A 172 5.63 16.47 -11.18
C ALA A 172 5.09 17.69 -10.42
N ILE A 173 4.29 17.47 -9.37
CA ILE A 173 3.74 18.53 -8.54
C ILE A 173 4.87 19.26 -7.80
N SER A 174 5.75 18.53 -7.11
CA SER A 174 6.83 19.13 -6.33
C SER A 174 7.83 19.89 -7.21
N ALA A 175 8.12 19.38 -8.41
CA ALA A 175 9.04 20.03 -9.33
C ALA A 175 8.55 21.40 -9.81
N CYS A 176 7.24 21.55 -10.08
CA CYS A 176 6.70 22.82 -10.56
C CYS A 176 6.34 23.79 -9.45
N THR A 177 5.99 23.31 -8.24
CA THR A 177 5.56 24.16 -7.13
C THR A 177 6.69 24.54 -6.17
N GLY A 178 7.73 23.71 -6.08
CA GLY A 178 8.75 23.76 -5.03
C GLY A 178 8.26 23.26 -3.66
N ILE A 179 7.03 22.71 -3.60
CA ILE A 179 6.41 22.24 -2.35
C ILE A 179 6.60 20.73 -2.24
N ALA A 180 7.18 20.29 -1.13
CA ALA A 180 7.35 18.87 -0.84
C ALA A 180 6.00 18.23 -0.42
N CYS A 181 5.83 16.94 -0.71
CA CYS A 181 4.73 16.16 -0.16
C CYS A 181 4.90 16.07 1.37
N GLU A 182 3.90 16.57 2.09
CA GLU A 182 3.94 16.65 3.56
C GLU A 182 3.82 15.28 4.21
N GLN A 183 2.95 14.44 3.67
CA GLN A 183 2.69 13.11 4.20
C GLN A 183 2.38 12.11 3.09
N ILE A 184 3.07 10.98 3.12
CA ILE A 184 2.74 9.78 2.38
C ILE A 184 2.20 8.77 3.39
N VAL A 185 0.99 8.24 3.19
CA VAL A 185 0.35 7.37 4.18
C VAL A 185 0.61 5.89 3.96
N GLY A 186 0.88 5.47 2.73
CA GLY A 186 1.18 4.09 2.36
C GLY A 186 2.49 3.56 2.94
N LYS A 187 2.78 2.28 2.76
CA LYS A 187 4.07 1.67 3.14
C LYS A 187 5.24 2.51 2.58
N PRO A 188 6.31 2.74 3.33
CA PRO A 188 6.63 2.21 4.66
C PRO A 188 6.11 3.05 5.85
N SER A 189 5.15 3.95 5.65
CA SER A 189 4.68 4.89 6.66
C SER A 189 4.21 4.20 7.95
N ALA A 190 4.55 4.81 9.10
CA ALA A 190 4.02 4.41 10.39
C ALA A 190 2.48 4.53 10.47
N ILE A 191 1.84 5.32 9.59
CA ILE A 191 0.37 5.42 9.50
C ILE A 191 -0.19 4.10 8.99
N MET A 192 0.33 3.58 7.88
CA MET A 192 -0.05 2.28 7.34
C MET A 192 0.22 1.16 8.34
N ALA A 193 1.39 1.15 8.98
CA ALA A 193 1.75 0.14 9.96
C ALA A 193 0.76 0.11 11.14
N ARG A 194 0.42 1.28 11.70
CA ARG A 194 -0.58 1.38 12.80
C ARG A 194 -1.97 0.91 12.37
N ALA A 195 -2.42 1.31 11.19
CA ALA A 195 -3.71 0.88 10.66
C ALA A 195 -3.76 -0.66 10.47
N ALA A 196 -2.71 -1.25 9.91
CA ALA A 196 -2.62 -2.69 9.72
C ALA A 196 -2.54 -3.47 11.06
N LEU A 197 -1.76 -2.97 12.03
CA LEU A 197 -1.66 -3.57 13.37
C LEU A 197 -2.97 -3.45 14.15
N ALA A 198 -3.67 -2.33 14.06
CA ALA A 198 -5.00 -2.17 14.64
C ALA A 198 -6.00 -3.17 14.03
N ARG A 199 -5.93 -3.36 12.71
CA ARG A 199 -6.80 -4.30 12.00
C ARG A 199 -6.54 -5.76 12.37
N ILE A 200 -5.27 -6.16 12.49
CA ILE A 200 -4.92 -7.52 12.89
C ILE A 200 -5.15 -7.76 14.39
N GLY A 201 -5.12 -6.72 15.21
CA GLY A 201 -5.37 -6.79 16.64
C GLY A 201 -4.33 -7.58 17.43
N LEU A 202 -3.05 -7.45 17.05
CA LEU A 202 -1.92 -8.12 17.69
C LEU A 202 -0.78 -7.12 17.96
N ALA A 203 0.06 -7.45 18.93
CA ALA A 203 1.30 -6.69 19.15
C ALA A 203 2.27 -6.90 17.98
N PRO A 204 3.08 -5.87 17.61
CA PRO A 204 4.03 -5.98 16.50
C PRO A 204 4.93 -7.20 16.57
N ALA A 205 5.53 -7.48 17.73
CA ALA A 205 6.43 -8.62 17.94
C ALA A 205 5.79 -10.01 17.70
N ALA A 206 4.45 -10.10 17.66
CA ALA A 206 3.72 -11.32 17.35
C ALA A 206 3.40 -11.47 15.86
N CYS A 207 3.80 -10.50 15.04
CA CYS A 207 3.46 -10.40 13.62
C CYS A 207 4.69 -10.55 12.72
N LEU A 208 4.45 -11.11 11.53
CA LEU A 208 5.40 -11.14 10.43
C LEU A 208 4.85 -10.28 9.27
N MET A 209 5.61 -9.29 8.84
CA MET A 209 5.37 -8.60 7.57
C MET A 209 6.05 -9.37 6.45
N VAL A 210 5.29 -9.74 5.44
CA VAL A 210 5.74 -10.49 4.27
C VAL A 210 5.51 -9.66 3.01
N GLY A 211 6.55 -9.38 2.26
CA GLY A 211 6.47 -8.59 1.02
C GLY A 211 7.66 -8.82 0.12
N ASP A 212 7.65 -8.20 -1.04
CA ASP A 212 8.67 -8.36 -2.08
C ASP A 212 9.61 -7.16 -2.22
N ARG A 213 9.34 -6.06 -1.47
CA ARG A 213 10.12 -4.82 -1.57
C ARG A 213 10.80 -4.45 -0.25
N LEU A 214 12.10 -4.17 -0.33
CA LEU A 214 12.91 -3.75 0.82
C LEU A 214 12.48 -2.38 1.34
N GLU A 215 12.26 -1.42 0.43
CA GLU A 215 11.99 -0.03 0.76
C GLU A 215 10.57 0.25 1.27
N THR A 216 9.63 -0.67 1.08
CA THR A 216 8.24 -0.51 1.55
C THR A 216 7.87 -1.54 2.60
N ASP A 217 7.86 -2.83 2.26
CA ASP A 217 7.37 -3.90 3.12
C ASP A 217 8.31 -4.17 4.27
N ILE A 218 9.58 -4.40 3.94
CA ILE A 218 10.59 -4.75 4.95
C ILE A 218 10.86 -3.53 5.85
N ALA A 219 10.98 -2.34 5.26
CA ALA A 219 11.15 -1.11 6.03
C ALA A 219 9.96 -0.88 6.98
N MET A 220 8.70 -1.02 6.50
CA MET A 220 7.52 -0.88 7.35
C MET A 220 7.50 -1.89 8.49
N GLY A 221 7.78 -3.16 8.19
CA GLY A 221 7.79 -4.23 9.20
C GLY A 221 8.80 -3.95 10.30
N ARG A 222 10.04 -3.69 9.92
CA ARG A 222 11.14 -3.37 10.84
C ARG A 222 10.84 -2.14 11.69
N ASP A 223 10.44 -1.02 11.06
CA ASP A 223 10.23 0.26 11.75
C ASP A 223 9.03 0.20 12.70
N ALA A 224 8.10 -0.72 12.46
CA ALA A 224 6.97 -1.00 13.35
C ALA A 224 7.28 -2.06 14.43
N GLY A 225 8.47 -2.67 14.44
CA GLY A 225 8.85 -3.69 15.40
C GLY A 225 8.24 -5.08 15.13
N MET A 226 7.86 -5.35 13.88
CA MET A 226 7.46 -6.67 13.40
C MET A 226 8.69 -7.45 12.91
N ALA A 227 8.61 -8.77 12.89
CA ALA A 227 9.52 -9.57 12.09
C ALA A 227 9.21 -9.38 10.59
N THR A 228 10.22 -9.61 9.73
CA THR A 228 10.13 -9.34 8.29
C THR A 228 10.57 -10.54 7.45
N ALA A 229 9.80 -10.86 6.40
CA ALA A 229 10.17 -11.87 5.42
C ALA A 229 10.07 -11.28 4.01
N LEU A 230 11.19 -11.24 3.30
CA LEU A 230 11.25 -10.87 1.90
C LEU A 230 11.01 -12.10 1.03
N THR A 231 9.97 -12.06 0.18
CA THR A 231 9.79 -13.08 -0.86
C THR A 231 10.49 -12.66 -2.16
N LEU A 232 11.11 -13.62 -2.84
CA LEU A 232 11.83 -13.39 -4.09
C LEU A 232 10.96 -13.59 -5.34
N THR A 233 9.65 -13.51 -5.17
CA THR A 233 8.67 -13.66 -6.27
C THR A 233 8.34 -12.35 -6.99
N GLY A 234 8.79 -11.21 -6.47
CA GLY A 234 8.43 -9.88 -6.98
C GLY A 234 9.63 -9.00 -7.32
N ALA A 235 9.63 -7.75 -6.82
CA ALA A 235 10.52 -6.69 -7.27
C ALA A 235 11.98 -6.83 -6.84
N THR A 236 12.26 -7.42 -5.66
CA THR A 236 13.61 -7.51 -5.11
C THR A 236 14.28 -8.84 -5.46
N SER A 237 15.43 -8.77 -6.11
CA SER A 237 16.25 -9.94 -6.38
C SER A 237 17.03 -10.39 -5.14
N ARG A 238 17.45 -11.68 -5.12
CA ARG A 238 18.33 -12.21 -4.06
C ARG A 238 19.64 -11.42 -3.92
N ALA A 239 20.20 -10.95 -5.03
CA ALA A 239 21.43 -10.17 -5.01
C ALA A 239 21.25 -8.79 -4.36
N GLU A 240 20.10 -8.16 -4.53
CA GLU A 240 19.74 -6.91 -3.86
C GLU A 240 19.49 -7.14 -2.37
N ALA A 241 18.74 -8.18 -2.01
CA ALA A 241 18.51 -8.57 -0.61
C ALA A 241 19.80 -8.79 0.18
N LEU A 242 20.79 -9.45 -0.43
CA LEU A 242 22.09 -9.70 0.21
C LEU A 242 22.96 -8.45 0.38
N ARG A 243 22.74 -7.40 -0.41
CA ARG A 243 23.49 -6.13 -0.33
C ARG A 243 22.75 -5.06 0.47
N ALA A 244 21.50 -5.32 0.83
CA ALA A 244 20.71 -4.36 1.58
C ALA A 244 21.37 -4.06 2.94
N PRO A 245 21.56 -2.80 3.31
CA PRO A 245 22.09 -2.43 4.63
C PRO A 245 21.13 -2.86 5.74
N ASP A 246 19.85 -2.89 5.45
CA ASP A 246 18.76 -3.29 6.34
C ASP A 246 18.16 -4.61 5.82
N ALA A 247 18.87 -5.72 6.11
CA ALA A 247 18.42 -7.03 5.67
C ALA A 247 17.10 -7.45 6.33
N PRO A 248 16.21 -8.18 5.63
CA PRO A 248 15.06 -8.81 6.25
C PRO A 248 15.48 -9.89 7.24
N ASP A 249 14.66 -10.19 8.26
CA ASP A 249 14.90 -11.29 9.18
C ASP A 249 14.92 -12.64 8.45
N PHE A 250 14.04 -12.77 7.43
CA PHE A 250 13.95 -13.96 6.60
C PHE A 250 13.90 -13.55 5.12
N CYS A 251 14.58 -14.36 4.27
CA CYS A 251 14.48 -14.26 2.83
C CYS A 251 13.99 -15.61 2.31
N ILE A 252 12.84 -15.64 1.65
CA ILE A 252 12.14 -16.84 1.19
C ILE A 252 12.01 -16.85 -0.32
N ASP A 253 12.06 -18.02 -0.94
CA ASP A 253 11.90 -18.14 -2.40
C ASP A 253 10.45 -17.91 -2.82
N THR A 254 9.53 -18.48 -2.04
CA THR A 254 8.08 -18.35 -2.24
C THR A 254 7.35 -18.39 -0.89
N LEU A 255 6.06 -18.05 -0.87
CA LEU A 255 5.24 -18.15 0.35
C LEU A 255 5.12 -19.58 0.91
N ALA A 256 5.39 -20.63 0.10
CA ALA A 256 5.43 -22.01 0.58
C ALA A 256 6.48 -22.22 1.70
N ASP A 257 7.54 -21.43 1.74
CA ASP A 257 8.59 -21.54 2.73
C ASP A 257 8.14 -21.10 4.14
N LEU A 258 7.04 -20.36 4.24
CA LEU A 258 6.42 -19.96 5.52
C LEU A 258 5.79 -21.13 6.26
N VAL A 259 5.48 -22.23 5.59
CA VAL A 259 4.71 -23.34 6.14
C VAL A 259 5.43 -24.69 6.11
N ARG A 260 6.68 -24.67 5.70
CA ARG A 260 7.59 -25.85 5.77
C ARG A 260 8.06 -26.15 7.17
#